data_f7e39f40c8e1dc63d5a1915c62fc93dd
#
_entry.id   f7e39f40c8e1dc63d5a1915c62fc93dd
#
_cell.length_a   1.000
_cell.length_b   1.000
_cell.length_c   1.000
_cell.angle_alpha   90.00
_cell.angle_beta   90.00
_cell.angle_gamma   90.00
#
_symmetry.space_group_name_H-M   'P 1'
#
loop_
_entity.id
_entity.type
_entity.pdbx_description
1 polymer ?
#
loop_
_entity_poly.entity_id
_entity_poly.type
_entity_poly.pdbx_seq_one_letter_code
_entity_poly.pdbx_strand_id
1 'polypeptide(L)'
;MPSSDRELIARCLAGDAEAERALYDAHVDRIYRLVFRMAGDGDLAADLTQDTFIRAFERLQQFRGDSSLATWLHSIAVSVTLNGMRKVKRIGLRTTDLEETPLLAAEVRAIPPDLRTKLYQAIDALSEKLRPVFIMHDIEGYTHEEIGASLGIPTGTSKARLFDARAKLRAALAPFAGDYIA
;
A
#
# COMPACT_ATOMS: atom_id res chain seq x y z
N MET A 1 18.49 7.24 -10.70
CA MET A 1 18.70 6.19 -9.69
C MET A 1 19.98 6.51 -8.92
N PRO A 2 19.98 6.55 -7.57
CA PRO A 2 21.18 6.76 -6.78
C PRO A 2 22.22 5.67 -7.06
N SER A 3 23.51 6.00 -7.03
CA SER A 3 24.59 5.03 -7.26
C SER A 3 24.57 3.89 -6.24
N SER A 4 24.15 4.17 -5.01
CA SER A 4 23.99 3.21 -3.92
C SER A 4 22.98 2.10 -4.23
N ASP A 5 21.84 2.42 -4.87
CA ASP A 5 20.82 1.40 -5.20
C ASP A 5 21.33 0.43 -6.28
N ARG A 6 22.09 0.93 -7.26
CA ARG A 6 22.67 0.08 -8.31
C ARG A 6 23.69 -0.93 -7.75
N GLU A 7 24.53 -0.47 -6.86
CA GLU A 7 25.53 -1.32 -6.21
C GLU A 7 24.85 -2.37 -5.31
N LEU A 8 23.85 -1.95 -4.52
CA LEU A 8 23.08 -2.86 -3.67
C LEU A 8 22.37 -3.94 -4.49
N ILE A 9 21.72 -3.56 -5.59
CA ILE A 9 21.05 -4.51 -6.50
C ILE A 9 22.05 -5.47 -7.14
N ALA A 10 23.20 -4.98 -7.60
CA ALA A 10 24.22 -5.83 -8.21
C ALA A 10 24.73 -6.88 -7.21
N ARG A 11 24.94 -6.52 -5.95
CA ARG A 11 25.33 -7.45 -4.89
C ARG A 11 24.21 -8.47 -4.59
N CYS A 12 22.96 -8.04 -4.52
CA CYS A 12 21.82 -8.97 -4.35
C CYS A 12 21.77 -9.99 -5.50
N LEU A 13 21.95 -9.53 -6.74
CA LEU A 13 21.94 -10.40 -7.92
C LEU A 13 23.15 -11.37 -7.95
N ALA A 14 24.22 -11.05 -7.26
CA ALA A 14 25.38 -11.94 -7.06
C ALA A 14 25.17 -12.94 -5.89
N GLY A 15 24.02 -12.92 -5.21
CA GLY A 15 23.70 -13.82 -4.10
C GLY A 15 24.32 -13.40 -2.77
N ASP A 16 24.64 -12.10 -2.60
CA ASP A 16 25.15 -11.55 -1.34
C ASP A 16 24.02 -11.40 -0.32
N ALA A 17 23.98 -12.30 0.66
CA ALA A 17 22.95 -12.33 1.70
C ALA A 17 22.92 -11.06 2.58
N GLU A 18 24.06 -10.39 2.78
CA GLU A 18 24.11 -9.12 3.52
C GLU A 18 23.46 -7.99 2.72
N ALA A 19 23.66 -7.98 1.40
CA ALA A 19 23.01 -7.03 0.50
C ALA A 19 21.49 -7.27 0.42
N GLU A 20 21.04 -8.52 0.35
CA GLU A 20 19.61 -8.87 0.40
C GLU A 20 18.98 -8.43 1.71
N ARG A 21 19.66 -8.66 2.84
CA ARG A 21 19.21 -8.21 4.14
C ARG A 21 19.14 -6.68 4.24
N ALA A 22 20.14 -5.98 3.75
CA ALA A 22 20.19 -4.52 3.74
C ALA A 22 19.04 -3.94 2.90
N LEU A 23 18.73 -4.53 1.74
CA LEU A 23 17.60 -4.14 0.90
C LEU A 23 16.28 -4.37 1.64
N TYR A 24 16.11 -5.51 2.27
CA TYR A 24 14.92 -5.82 3.08
C TYR A 24 14.74 -4.82 4.21
N ASP A 25 15.75 -4.64 5.07
CA ASP A 25 15.70 -3.78 6.25
C ASP A 25 15.43 -2.31 5.89
N ALA A 26 15.95 -1.84 4.74
CA ALA A 26 15.71 -0.48 4.26
C ALA A 26 14.27 -0.20 3.82
N HIS A 27 13.49 -1.23 3.45
CA HIS A 27 12.18 -1.05 2.84
C HIS A 27 11.02 -1.74 3.57
N VAL A 28 11.29 -2.70 4.48
CA VAL A 28 10.24 -3.54 5.09
C VAL A 28 9.17 -2.72 5.82
N ASP A 29 9.56 -1.74 6.63
CA ASP A 29 8.61 -0.93 7.40
C ASP A 29 7.67 -0.12 6.50
N ARG A 30 8.19 0.38 5.38
CA ARG A 30 7.40 1.14 4.43
C ARG A 30 6.42 0.23 3.68
N ILE A 31 6.88 -0.93 3.24
CA ILE A 31 6.05 -1.93 2.55
C ILE A 31 4.98 -2.48 3.50
N TYR A 32 5.34 -2.85 4.73
CA TYR A 32 4.37 -3.31 5.72
C TYR A 32 3.26 -2.28 5.98
N ARG A 33 3.62 -1.00 6.19
CA ARG A 33 2.62 0.06 6.37
C ARG A 33 1.68 0.23 5.18
N LEU A 34 2.19 0.10 3.95
CA LEU A 34 1.38 0.13 2.74
C LEU A 34 0.41 -1.06 2.70
N VAL A 35 0.93 -2.27 2.87
CA VAL A 35 0.16 -3.51 2.84
C VAL A 35 -0.92 -3.51 3.92
N PHE A 36 -0.55 -3.11 5.15
CA PHE A 36 -1.47 -3.03 6.27
C PHE A 36 -2.62 -2.03 6.01
N ARG A 37 -2.33 -0.84 5.47
CA ARG A 37 -3.37 0.13 5.07
C ARG A 37 -4.33 -0.42 4.01
N MET A 38 -3.85 -1.31 3.15
CA MET A 38 -4.67 -1.94 2.12
C MET A 38 -5.48 -3.11 2.65
N ALA A 39 -4.87 -3.97 3.45
CA ALA A 39 -5.46 -5.21 3.94
C ALA A 39 -6.37 -5.02 5.16
N GLY A 40 -6.01 -4.09 6.08
CA GLY A 40 -6.74 -3.83 7.31
C GLY A 40 -6.56 -4.90 8.40
N ASP A 41 -5.68 -5.89 8.18
CA ASP A 41 -5.43 -7.02 9.06
C ASP A 41 -3.91 -7.20 9.22
N GLY A 42 -3.44 -7.31 10.47
CA GLY A 42 -2.01 -7.34 10.80
C GLY A 42 -1.31 -8.63 10.39
N ASP A 43 -1.94 -9.76 10.60
CA ASP A 43 -1.38 -11.07 10.27
C ASP A 43 -1.32 -11.23 8.75
N LEU A 44 -2.41 -10.90 8.06
CA LEU A 44 -2.43 -10.89 6.61
C LEU A 44 -1.41 -9.89 6.03
N ALA A 45 -1.23 -8.73 6.66
CA ALA A 45 -0.25 -7.75 6.22
C ALA A 45 1.19 -8.26 6.38
N ALA A 46 1.50 -8.96 7.46
CA ALA A 46 2.81 -9.58 7.66
C ALA A 46 3.10 -10.62 6.57
N ASP A 47 2.16 -11.53 6.32
CA ASP A 47 2.28 -12.55 5.28
C ASP A 47 2.46 -11.95 3.88
N LEU A 48 1.63 -10.97 3.52
CA LEU A 48 1.69 -10.32 2.21
C LEU A 48 2.94 -9.44 2.05
N THR A 49 3.49 -8.91 3.15
CA THR A 49 4.77 -8.23 3.13
C THR A 49 5.89 -9.20 2.82
N GLN A 50 5.91 -10.36 3.46
CA GLN A 50 6.88 -11.41 3.18
C GLN A 50 6.78 -11.89 1.72
N ASP A 51 5.57 -12.19 1.24
CA ASP A 51 5.30 -12.56 -0.16
C ASP A 51 5.79 -11.47 -1.14
N THR A 52 5.68 -10.19 -0.75
CA THR A 52 6.18 -9.07 -1.56
C THR A 52 7.68 -9.14 -1.75
N PHE A 53 8.45 -9.36 -0.68
CA PHE A 53 9.91 -9.44 -0.77
C PHE A 53 10.37 -10.71 -1.49
N ILE A 54 9.73 -11.86 -1.27
CA ILE A 54 10.00 -13.07 -2.04
C ILE A 54 9.87 -12.78 -3.54
N ARG A 55 8.77 -12.19 -3.97
CA ARG A 55 8.57 -11.82 -5.39
C ARG A 55 9.51 -10.73 -5.88
N ALA A 56 9.88 -9.80 -5.01
CA ALA A 56 10.85 -8.77 -5.37
C ALA A 56 12.21 -9.37 -5.68
N PHE A 57 12.72 -10.26 -4.83
CA PHE A 57 14.00 -10.94 -5.07
C PHE A 57 13.95 -11.84 -6.32
N GLU A 58 12.87 -12.60 -6.52
CA GLU A 58 12.68 -13.41 -7.75
C GLU A 58 12.72 -12.57 -9.03
N ARG A 59 12.28 -11.32 -8.97
CA ARG A 59 12.14 -10.41 -10.13
C ARG A 59 13.19 -9.31 -10.18
N LEU A 60 14.16 -9.31 -9.26
CA LEU A 60 15.14 -8.23 -9.15
C LEU A 60 15.95 -8.04 -10.44
N GLN A 61 16.21 -9.13 -11.18
CA GLN A 61 16.85 -9.09 -12.50
C GLN A 61 16.03 -8.32 -13.55
N GLN A 62 14.71 -8.21 -13.37
CA GLN A 62 13.81 -7.50 -14.29
C GLN A 62 13.70 -6.00 -13.99
N PHE A 63 14.30 -5.55 -12.90
CA PHE A 63 14.31 -4.14 -12.53
C PHE A 63 15.21 -3.35 -13.47
N ARG A 64 14.62 -2.49 -14.32
CA ARG A 64 15.32 -1.70 -15.34
C ARG A 64 15.87 -0.36 -14.86
N GLY A 65 15.45 0.10 -13.68
CA GLY A 65 15.80 1.43 -13.18
C GLY A 65 14.99 2.58 -13.78
N ASP A 66 13.87 2.29 -14.46
CA ASP A 66 12.95 3.30 -15.01
C ASP A 66 12.22 4.09 -13.91
N SER A 67 12.21 3.57 -12.70
CA SER A 67 11.71 4.21 -11.49
C SER A 67 12.70 4.02 -10.33
N SER A 68 12.41 4.59 -9.15
CA SER A 68 13.17 4.26 -7.94
C SER A 68 12.91 2.81 -7.52
N LEU A 69 13.87 2.19 -6.83
CA LEU A 69 13.70 0.86 -6.26
C LEU A 69 12.48 0.81 -5.30
N ALA A 70 12.29 1.86 -4.51
CA ALA A 70 11.14 2.00 -3.63
C ALA A 70 9.81 1.98 -4.40
N THR A 71 9.70 2.71 -5.51
CA THR A 71 8.51 2.73 -6.37
C THR A 71 8.23 1.36 -6.97
N TRP A 72 9.29 0.68 -7.43
CA TRP A 72 9.17 -0.66 -7.99
C TRP A 72 8.71 -1.68 -6.94
N LEU A 73 9.31 -1.68 -5.74
CA LEU A 73 8.87 -2.53 -4.61
C LEU A 73 7.41 -2.27 -4.23
N HIS A 74 7.00 -1.01 -4.20
CA HIS A 74 5.61 -0.64 -3.94
C HIS A 74 4.65 -1.22 -4.98
N SER A 75 5.00 -1.19 -6.25
CA SER A 75 4.15 -1.77 -7.31
C SER A 75 3.96 -3.27 -7.12
N ILE A 76 5.00 -3.98 -6.70
CA ILE A 76 4.92 -5.40 -6.34
C ILE A 76 4.02 -5.59 -5.11
N ALA A 77 4.22 -4.80 -4.05
CA ALA A 77 3.43 -4.87 -2.83
C ALA A 77 1.93 -4.68 -3.09
N VAL A 78 1.56 -3.66 -3.88
CA VAL A 78 0.17 -3.44 -4.28
C VAL A 78 -0.41 -4.64 -5.02
N SER A 79 0.34 -5.18 -6.00
CA SER A 79 -0.10 -6.35 -6.77
C SER A 79 -0.29 -7.58 -5.89
N VAL A 80 0.66 -7.85 -4.98
CA VAL A 80 0.59 -8.97 -4.03
C VAL A 80 -0.61 -8.82 -3.11
N THR A 81 -0.78 -7.63 -2.52
CA THR A 81 -1.87 -7.35 -1.59
C THR A 81 -3.23 -7.53 -2.23
N LEU A 82 -3.45 -6.97 -3.42
CA LEU A 82 -4.72 -7.12 -4.14
C LEU A 82 -5.04 -8.59 -4.48
N ASN A 83 -4.03 -9.36 -4.87
CA ASN A 83 -4.22 -10.77 -5.17
C ASN A 83 -4.49 -11.58 -3.89
N GLY A 84 -3.79 -11.28 -2.80
CA GLY A 84 -4.01 -11.89 -1.48
C GLY A 84 -5.42 -11.62 -0.96
N MET A 85 -5.85 -10.36 -0.96
CA MET A 85 -7.20 -9.97 -0.55
C MET A 85 -8.30 -10.66 -1.37
N ARG A 86 -8.11 -10.77 -2.71
CA ARG A 86 -9.05 -11.53 -3.56
C ARG A 86 -9.10 -13.01 -3.20
N LYS A 87 -7.96 -13.60 -2.83
CA LYS A 87 -7.88 -15.00 -2.40
C LYS A 87 -8.60 -15.20 -1.07
N VAL A 88 -8.34 -14.34 -0.07
CA VAL A 88 -9.01 -14.36 1.24
C VAL A 88 -10.52 -14.21 1.08
N LYS A 89 -10.99 -13.23 0.31
CA LYS A 89 -12.42 -13.04 0.04
C LYS A 89 -13.05 -14.27 -0.62
N ARG A 90 -12.37 -14.91 -1.54
CA ARG A 90 -12.86 -16.12 -2.21
C ARG A 90 -12.96 -17.31 -1.25
N ILE A 91 -12.09 -17.37 -0.24
CA ILE A 91 -12.11 -18.35 0.83
C ILE A 91 -13.15 -17.96 1.88
N GLY A 92 -13.20 -16.70 2.30
CA GLY A 92 -14.11 -16.15 3.31
C GLY A 92 -15.58 -16.12 2.88
N LEU A 93 -15.89 -16.12 1.57
CA LEU A 93 -17.25 -16.38 1.07
C LEU A 93 -17.72 -17.82 1.40
N ARG A 94 -16.82 -18.67 1.93
CA ARG A 94 -17.13 -20.00 2.46
C ARG A 94 -17.18 -20.05 3.99
N THR A 95 -16.80 -18.97 4.68
CA THR A 95 -16.80 -18.90 6.16
C THR A 95 -17.11 -17.44 6.57
N THR A 96 -18.22 -17.27 7.27
CA THR A 96 -18.68 -15.99 7.83
C THR A 96 -17.88 -15.65 9.09
N ASP A 97 -17.69 -14.36 9.33
CA ASP A 97 -17.13 -13.68 10.50
C ASP A 97 -15.60 -13.50 10.56
N LEU A 98 -15.19 -12.26 10.35
CA LEU A 98 -13.88 -11.76 10.75
C LEU A 98 -14.09 -10.49 11.59
N GLU A 99 -13.61 -10.56 12.84
CA GLU A 99 -13.59 -9.45 13.79
C GLU A 99 -12.68 -8.31 13.33
N GLU A 100 -13.12 -7.08 13.59
CA GLU A 100 -12.38 -5.86 13.27
C GLU A 100 -11.18 -5.69 14.20
N THR A 101 -9.97 -5.70 13.66
CA THR A 101 -8.73 -5.42 14.42
C THR A 101 -8.34 -3.94 14.24
N PRO A 102 -8.06 -3.19 15.33
CA PRO A 102 -7.74 -1.76 15.24
C PRO A 102 -6.35 -1.49 14.65
N LEU A 103 -6.27 -0.49 13.78
CA LEU A 103 -5.05 -0.01 13.13
C LEU A 103 -3.99 0.51 14.11
N LEU A 104 -2.77 0.03 14.02
CA LEU A 104 -1.58 0.58 14.67
C LEU A 104 -1.17 1.91 14.03
N ALA A 105 -1.12 2.95 14.86
CA ALA A 105 -0.88 4.31 14.46
C ALA A 105 0.62 4.58 14.20
N ALA A 106 1.00 4.76 12.95
CA ALA A 106 2.28 5.38 12.61
C ALA A 106 2.18 6.91 12.76
N GLU A 107 3.15 7.52 13.41
CA GLU A 107 3.19 8.96 13.75
C GLU A 107 3.12 9.87 12.52
N VAL A 108 2.00 10.56 12.37
CA VAL A 108 1.90 11.79 11.57
C VAL A 108 1.71 12.95 12.55
N ARG A 109 2.74 13.78 12.66
CA ARG A 109 2.90 14.86 13.64
C ARG A 109 2.08 16.10 13.29
N ALA A 110 0.78 16.10 13.19
CA ALA A 110 -0.01 17.35 13.15
C ALA A 110 -1.53 17.16 13.15
N ILE A 111 -2.04 15.94 13.24
CA ILE A 111 -3.48 15.69 13.26
C ILE A 111 -3.88 15.25 14.67
N PRO A 112 -4.91 15.85 15.29
CA PRO A 112 -5.42 15.42 16.58
C PRO A 112 -5.72 13.90 16.57
N PRO A 113 -5.41 13.17 17.67
CA PRO A 113 -5.53 11.70 17.70
C PRO A 113 -6.93 11.19 17.30
N ASP A 114 -7.96 11.95 17.67
CA ASP A 114 -9.34 11.60 17.36
C ASP A 114 -9.65 11.74 15.86
N LEU A 115 -9.24 12.83 15.23
CA LEU A 115 -9.42 13.03 13.78
C LEU A 115 -8.60 12.02 12.97
N ARG A 116 -7.41 11.67 13.45
CA ARG A 116 -6.58 10.62 12.83
C ARG A 116 -7.28 9.27 12.83
N THR A 117 -7.84 8.87 13.96
CA THR A 117 -8.59 7.62 14.09
C THR A 117 -9.78 7.61 13.14
N LYS A 118 -10.55 8.71 13.08
CA LYS A 118 -11.69 8.83 12.16
C LYS A 118 -11.30 8.77 10.69
N LEU A 119 -10.15 9.40 10.34
CA LEU A 119 -9.62 9.33 8.98
C LEU A 119 -9.27 7.89 8.59
N TYR A 120 -8.60 7.15 9.46
CA TYR A 120 -8.27 5.74 9.19
C TYR A 120 -9.53 4.88 9.06
N GLN A 121 -10.50 5.03 9.96
CA GLN A 121 -11.79 4.34 9.85
C GLN A 121 -12.51 4.65 8.54
N ALA A 122 -12.50 5.91 8.10
CA ALA A 122 -13.08 6.31 6.83
C ALA A 122 -12.36 5.70 5.62
N ILE A 123 -11.01 5.59 5.67
CA ILE A 123 -10.22 4.92 4.63
C ILE A 123 -10.55 3.42 4.60
N ASP A 124 -10.66 2.80 5.76
CA ASP A 124 -11.00 1.36 5.87
C ASP A 124 -12.42 1.06 5.38
N ALA A 125 -13.33 2.00 5.53
CA ALA A 125 -14.69 1.89 4.99
C ALA A 125 -14.78 2.07 3.45
N LEU A 126 -13.69 2.50 2.79
CA LEU A 126 -13.66 2.54 1.32
C LEU A 126 -13.71 1.12 0.75
N SER A 127 -14.48 0.96 -0.33
CA SER A 127 -14.56 -0.32 -1.03
C SER A 127 -13.18 -0.75 -1.59
N GLU A 128 -13.00 -2.06 -1.78
CA GLU A 128 -11.79 -2.68 -2.36
C GLU A 128 -11.37 -2.07 -3.72
N LYS A 129 -12.27 -1.43 -4.44
CA LYS A 129 -11.96 -0.77 -5.71
C LYS A 129 -11.46 0.66 -5.54
N LEU A 130 -11.86 1.33 -4.47
CA LEU A 130 -11.56 2.75 -4.24
C LEU A 130 -10.33 2.92 -3.35
N ARG A 131 -10.22 2.11 -2.28
CA ARG A 131 -9.13 2.19 -1.30
C ARG A 131 -7.73 2.14 -1.91
N PRO A 132 -7.40 1.15 -2.78
CA PRO A 132 -6.06 1.08 -3.39
C PRO A 132 -5.72 2.31 -4.21
N VAL A 133 -6.67 2.83 -5.00
CA VAL A 133 -6.44 4.02 -5.82
C VAL A 133 -6.18 5.24 -4.96
N PHE A 134 -6.95 5.42 -3.88
CA PHE A 134 -6.76 6.52 -2.93
C PHE A 134 -5.40 6.42 -2.21
N ILE A 135 -5.05 5.25 -1.69
CA ILE A 135 -3.76 5.05 -1.01
C ILE A 135 -2.60 5.31 -1.97
N MET A 136 -2.64 4.73 -3.17
CA MET A 136 -1.56 4.91 -4.13
C MET A 136 -1.41 6.38 -4.55
N HIS A 137 -2.51 7.08 -4.83
CA HIS A 137 -2.45 8.45 -5.32
C HIS A 137 -2.19 9.48 -4.20
N ASP A 138 -3.07 9.50 -3.17
CA ASP A 138 -3.09 10.60 -2.18
C ASP A 138 -2.11 10.39 -1.02
N ILE A 139 -1.72 9.14 -0.74
CA ILE A 139 -0.78 8.83 0.33
C ILE A 139 0.63 8.56 -0.21
N GLU A 140 0.73 7.78 -1.29
CA GLU A 140 2.02 7.34 -1.82
C GLU A 140 2.50 8.17 -3.04
N GLY A 141 1.65 9.06 -3.60
CA GLY A 141 2.03 10.01 -4.64
C GLY A 141 2.17 9.41 -6.05
N TYR A 142 1.57 8.25 -6.33
CA TYR A 142 1.57 7.65 -7.67
C TYR A 142 0.73 8.44 -8.66
N THR A 143 1.18 8.50 -9.91
CA THR A 143 0.40 9.01 -11.02
C THR A 143 -0.73 8.05 -11.41
N HIS A 144 -1.76 8.55 -12.09
CA HIS A 144 -2.85 7.69 -12.56
C HIS A 144 -2.41 6.67 -13.61
N GLU A 145 -1.35 6.95 -14.35
CA GLU A 145 -0.71 6.06 -15.30
C GLU A 145 -0.07 4.86 -14.58
N GLU A 146 0.71 5.13 -13.55
CA GLU A 146 1.35 4.10 -12.71
C GLU A 146 0.31 3.26 -11.96
N ILE A 147 -0.75 3.91 -11.43
CA ILE A 147 -1.88 3.21 -10.81
C ILE A 147 -2.60 2.32 -11.82
N GLY A 148 -2.85 2.84 -13.03
CA GLY A 148 -3.47 2.09 -14.11
C GLY A 148 -2.68 0.84 -14.47
N ALA A 149 -1.36 0.97 -14.63
CA ALA A 149 -0.46 -0.14 -14.93
C ALA A 149 -0.43 -1.17 -13.77
N SER A 150 -0.35 -0.72 -12.51
CA SER A 150 -0.29 -1.59 -11.34
C SER A 150 -1.59 -2.35 -11.07
N LEU A 151 -2.74 -1.69 -11.26
CA LEU A 151 -4.06 -2.27 -10.98
C LEU A 151 -4.71 -2.96 -12.19
N GLY A 152 -4.11 -2.85 -13.37
CA GLY A 152 -4.69 -3.35 -14.61
C GLY A 152 -5.98 -2.63 -14.99
N ILE A 153 -6.05 -1.31 -14.80
CA ILE A 153 -7.23 -0.48 -15.10
C ILE A 153 -6.85 0.70 -16.02
N PRO A 154 -7.77 1.19 -16.85
CA PRO A 154 -7.54 2.42 -17.60
C PRO A 154 -7.28 3.62 -16.70
N THR A 155 -6.43 4.55 -17.13
CA THR A 155 -6.14 5.82 -16.43
C THR A 155 -7.41 6.60 -16.08
N GLY A 156 -8.39 6.65 -16.99
CA GLY A 156 -9.70 7.28 -16.74
C GLY A 156 -10.47 6.61 -15.60
N THR A 157 -10.39 5.29 -15.50
CA THR A 157 -11.01 4.54 -14.38
C THR A 157 -10.30 4.85 -13.05
N SER A 158 -8.98 5.01 -13.07
CA SER A 158 -8.23 5.45 -11.87
C SER A 158 -8.68 6.83 -11.41
N LYS A 159 -8.82 7.80 -12.34
CA LYS A 159 -9.32 9.15 -12.03
C LYS A 159 -10.74 9.13 -11.45
N ALA A 160 -11.65 8.39 -12.05
CA ALA A 160 -13.03 8.26 -11.56
C ALA A 160 -13.07 7.64 -10.15
N ARG A 161 -12.32 6.56 -9.93
CA ARG A 161 -12.24 5.91 -8.61
C ARG A 161 -11.67 6.84 -7.53
N LEU A 162 -10.66 7.64 -7.84
CA LEU A 162 -10.12 8.61 -6.91
C LEU A 162 -11.15 9.68 -6.56
N PHE A 163 -11.86 10.19 -7.56
CA PHE A 163 -12.95 11.15 -7.33
C PHE A 163 -14.01 10.59 -6.37
N ASP A 164 -14.47 9.37 -6.60
CA ASP A 164 -15.46 8.70 -5.76
C ASP A 164 -14.92 8.43 -4.35
N ALA A 165 -13.64 8.02 -4.23
CA ALA A 165 -12.99 7.81 -2.93
C ALA A 165 -12.96 9.09 -2.10
N ARG A 166 -12.51 10.20 -2.71
CA ARG A 166 -12.46 11.52 -2.07
C ARG A 166 -13.86 12.03 -1.67
N ALA A 167 -14.87 11.76 -2.50
CA ALA A 167 -16.26 12.14 -2.18
C ALA A 167 -16.76 11.39 -0.94
N LYS A 168 -16.52 10.08 -0.83
CA LYS A 168 -16.86 9.27 0.33
C LYS A 168 -16.12 9.69 1.59
N LEU A 169 -14.82 9.96 1.49
CA LEU A 169 -14.03 10.44 2.62
C LEU A 169 -14.51 11.80 3.12
N ARG A 170 -14.81 12.73 2.22
CA ARG A 170 -15.38 14.04 2.60
C ARG A 170 -16.71 13.89 3.31
N ALA A 171 -17.59 13.03 2.83
CA ALA A 171 -18.87 12.76 3.47
C ALA A 171 -18.70 12.14 4.87
N ALA A 172 -17.79 11.19 5.03
CA ALA A 172 -17.51 10.54 6.31
C ALA A 172 -16.87 11.50 7.33
N LEU A 173 -16.06 12.45 6.88
CA LEU A 173 -15.34 13.39 7.74
C LEU A 173 -16.08 14.73 7.94
N ALA A 174 -17.15 14.99 7.19
CA ALA A 174 -17.92 16.24 7.29
C ALA A 174 -18.40 16.58 8.72
N PRO A 175 -18.86 15.61 9.54
CA PRO A 175 -19.26 15.91 10.92
C PRO A 175 -18.13 16.44 11.81
N PHE A 176 -16.87 16.19 11.44
CA PHE A 176 -15.68 16.56 12.21
C PHE A 176 -15.00 17.82 11.66
N ALA A 177 -15.43 18.33 10.49
CA ALA A 177 -14.82 19.50 9.86
C ALA A 177 -15.07 20.78 10.67
N GLY A 178 -16.20 20.87 11.40
CA GLY A 178 -16.55 22.04 12.21
C GLY A 178 -15.66 22.27 13.43
N ASP A 179 -15.05 21.23 13.95
CA ASP A 179 -14.21 21.29 15.17
C ASP A 179 -12.78 21.80 14.89
N TYR A 180 -12.38 21.92 13.61
CA TYR A 180 -11.01 22.20 13.19
C TYR A 180 -10.84 23.36 12.21
N ILE A 181 -11.95 24.06 11.87
CA ILE A 181 -11.95 25.25 10.99
C ILE A 181 -12.31 26.50 11.82
N ALA A 182 -11.70 26.65 12.97
CA ALA A 182 -11.80 27.86 13.78
C ALA A 182 -10.41 28.50 13.94
#